data_7d471070c84ae3a12d2049a600adbc2e
#
_entry.id   7d471070c84ae3a12d2049a600adbc2e
#
_cell.length_a   1.000
_cell.length_b   1.000
_cell.length_c   1.000
_cell.angle_alpha   90.00
_cell.angle_beta   90.00
_cell.angle_gamma   90.00
#
_symmetry.space_group_name_H-M   'P 1'
#
loop_
_entity.id
_entity.type
_entity.pdbx_description
1 polymer ?
#
loop_
_entity_poly.entity_id
_entity_poly.type
_entity_poly.pdbx_seq_one_letter_code
_entity_poly.pdbx_strand_id
1 'polypeptide(L)'
;TGSISGGANVTVTGGVISGSVYGAGQGGSILAGSSVCLTGGLVKGDVYAGGKAGSIQGDTSVTITGNTATLYNGNSWGRISGGGSGGTVEGNSTVRIQNLSSGTTAYGFDKYAGNISGGTNVSGDRSLVLDHVTVDSLLASLSDFTHVSAVNQTRTSLDSLGGALTVTIEAGSSLILNGTSDLTTLILGEHASLTLQGLTADAVVVDITGTTNY
;
A
#
# COMPACT_ATOMS: atom_id res chain seq x y z
N THR A 1 15.22 26.30 -6.73
CA THR A 1 15.01 24.94 -6.23
C THR A 1 15.79 24.79 -4.94
N GLY A 2 15.10 24.67 -3.80
CA GLY A 2 15.71 24.43 -2.51
C GLY A 2 15.75 22.95 -2.18
N SER A 3 16.64 22.54 -1.27
CA SER A 3 16.65 21.22 -0.67
C SER A 3 16.32 21.30 0.81
N ILE A 4 15.68 20.25 1.32
CA ILE A 4 15.41 20.06 2.74
C ILE A 4 16.35 18.96 3.22
N SER A 5 17.19 19.27 4.20
CA SER A 5 18.14 18.30 4.75
C SER A 5 17.50 17.31 5.71
N GLY A 6 16.36 17.65 6.31
CA GLY A 6 15.57 16.77 7.17
C GLY A 6 14.50 16.00 6.39
N GLY A 7 13.73 15.16 7.12
CA GLY A 7 12.57 14.48 6.58
C GLY A 7 11.35 15.40 6.49
N ALA A 8 10.36 14.99 5.69
CA ALA A 8 9.07 15.67 5.59
C ALA A 8 7.94 14.74 6.09
N ASN A 9 7.05 15.29 6.92
CA ASN A 9 5.92 14.55 7.47
C ASN A 9 4.63 15.33 7.25
N VAL A 10 3.62 14.68 6.67
CA VAL A 10 2.29 15.22 6.49
C VAL A 10 1.29 14.35 7.24
N THR A 11 0.51 14.96 8.13
CA THR A 11 -0.54 14.24 8.87
C THR A 11 -1.89 14.90 8.61
N VAL A 12 -2.88 14.11 8.20
CA VAL A 12 -4.27 14.52 8.02
C VAL A 12 -5.14 13.77 9.01
N THR A 13 -5.75 14.50 9.94
CA THR A 13 -6.58 13.94 11.02
C THR A 13 -8.08 14.18 10.81
N GLY A 14 -8.45 15.01 9.83
CA GLY A 14 -9.84 15.35 9.55
C GLY A 14 -9.98 16.43 8.49
N GLY A 15 -11.21 16.87 8.26
CA GLY A 15 -11.54 17.91 7.28
C GLY A 15 -11.63 17.40 5.84
N VAL A 16 -11.65 18.35 4.90
CA VAL A 16 -11.75 18.05 3.44
C VAL A 16 -10.59 18.69 2.70
N ILE A 17 -9.82 17.87 2.01
CA ILE A 17 -8.77 18.29 1.09
C ILE A 17 -9.29 18.13 -0.33
N SER A 18 -9.45 19.24 -1.08
CA SER A 18 -10.02 19.23 -2.44
C SER A 18 -9.02 18.77 -3.51
N GLY A 19 -7.74 18.73 -3.21
CA GLY A 19 -6.66 18.30 -4.10
C GLY A 19 -5.95 17.06 -3.60
N SER A 20 -4.77 16.81 -4.17
CA SER A 20 -3.89 15.70 -3.79
C SER A 20 -2.99 16.07 -2.60
N VAL A 21 -2.54 15.05 -1.87
CA VAL A 21 -1.58 15.14 -0.76
C VAL A 21 -0.23 14.62 -1.23
N TYR A 22 0.83 15.37 -0.96
CA TYR A 22 2.21 14.99 -1.26
C TYR A 22 3.05 15.04 0.02
N GLY A 23 3.82 14.00 0.26
CA GLY A 23 4.77 13.94 1.39
C GLY A 23 5.99 14.84 1.19
N ALA A 24 6.25 15.25 -0.04
CA ALA A 24 7.37 16.13 -0.40
C ALA A 24 6.92 17.29 -1.30
N GLY A 25 7.87 18.18 -1.60
CA GLY A 25 7.61 19.40 -2.35
C GLY A 25 7.34 19.21 -3.85
N GLN A 26 6.98 20.31 -4.51
CA GLN A 26 6.66 20.31 -5.93
C GLN A 26 7.90 20.15 -6.82
N GLY A 27 9.09 20.59 -6.41
CA GLY A 27 10.28 20.59 -7.26
C GLY A 27 11.61 20.72 -6.51
N GLY A 28 11.64 20.49 -5.22
CA GLY A 28 12.86 20.45 -4.41
C GLY A 28 13.27 19.03 -4.07
N SER A 29 14.50 18.87 -3.58
CA SER A 29 14.98 17.56 -3.09
C SER A 29 14.84 17.47 -1.59
N ILE A 30 14.52 16.27 -1.08
CA ILE A 30 14.56 15.93 0.34
C ILE A 30 15.71 14.93 0.52
N LEU A 31 16.68 15.26 1.39
CA LEU A 31 17.85 14.43 1.61
C LEU A 31 17.60 13.27 2.60
N ALA A 32 16.51 13.33 3.35
CA ALA A 32 16.02 12.24 4.19
C ALA A 32 14.73 11.63 3.59
N GLY A 33 13.93 10.94 4.39
CA GLY A 33 12.68 10.33 3.94
C GLY A 33 11.48 11.27 4.01
N SER A 34 10.34 10.79 3.51
CA SER A 34 9.06 11.48 3.68
C SER A 34 7.94 10.52 4.09
N SER A 35 6.99 11.05 4.86
CA SER A 35 5.82 10.27 5.26
C SER A 35 4.52 11.04 5.12
N VAL A 36 3.44 10.34 4.74
CA VAL A 36 2.07 10.82 4.76
C VAL A 36 1.24 9.90 5.63
N CYS A 37 0.55 10.46 6.63
CA CYS A 37 -0.32 9.71 7.52
C CYS A 37 -1.73 10.29 7.46
N LEU A 38 -2.69 9.49 7.01
CA LEU A 38 -4.10 9.84 6.99
C LEU A 38 -4.82 9.03 8.08
N THR A 39 -5.23 9.69 9.16
CA THR A 39 -5.98 9.09 10.26
C THR A 39 -7.44 9.50 10.28
N GLY A 40 -7.85 10.38 9.36
CA GLY A 40 -9.23 10.83 9.21
C GLY A 40 -9.37 11.84 8.08
N GLY A 41 -10.60 12.25 7.81
CA GLY A 41 -10.94 13.25 6.80
C GLY A 41 -11.18 12.67 5.40
N LEU A 42 -11.47 13.58 4.47
CA LEU A 42 -11.75 13.29 3.07
C LEU A 42 -10.67 13.92 2.18
N VAL A 43 -9.97 13.13 1.41
CA VAL A 43 -9.08 13.60 0.33
C VAL A 43 -9.77 13.33 -1.00
N LYS A 44 -10.01 14.38 -1.80
CA LYS A 44 -10.66 14.26 -3.11
C LYS A 44 -9.68 13.98 -4.25
N GLY A 45 -8.39 14.13 -4.02
CA GLY A 45 -7.32 13.81 -4.96
C GLY A 45 -6.56 12.55 -4.58
N ASP A 46 -5.35 12.45 -5.09
CA ASP A 46 -4.44 11.33 -4.87
C ASP A 46 -3.56 11.59 -3.62
N VAL A 47 -2.96 10.52 -3.12
CA VAL A 47 -2.01 10.56 -2.00
C VAL A 47 -0.68 9.96 -2.44
N TYR A 48 0.39 10.74 -2.31
CA TYR A 48 1.74 10.36 -2.67
C TYR A 48 2.68 10.53 -1.46
N ALA A 49 3.43 9.49 -1.13
CA ALA A 49 4.49 9.62 -0.10
C ALA A 49 5.61 10.55 -0.57
N GLY A 50 5.91 10.53 -1.85
CA GLY A 50 6.92 11.38 -2.48
C GLY A 50 6.40 12.74 -2.95
N GLY A 51 7.23 13.44 -3.72
CA GLY A 51 6.94 14.75 -4.28
C GLY A 51 6.26 14.72 -5.64
N LYS A 52 5.83 15.90 -6.11
CA LYS A 52 5.28 16.02 -7.45
C LYS A 52 6.36 15.89 -8.52
N ALA A 53 7.56 16.44 -8.32
CA ALA A 53 8.67 16.39 -9.27
C ALA A 53 10.06 16.42 -8.62
N GLY A 54 10.17 16.46 -7.31
CA GLY A 54 11.45 16.45 -6.58
C GLY A 54 11.98 15.05 -6.32
N SER A 55 13.26 14.93 -5.95
CA SER A 55 13.88 13.67 -5.53
C SER A 55 13.87 13.52 -4.00
N ILE A 56 13.77 12.28 -3.55
CA ILE A 56 13.88 11.90 -2.14
C ILE A 56 14.99 10.87 -2.04
N GLN A 57 15.98 11.11 -1.19
CA GLN A 57 17.12 10.19 -1.03
C GLN A 57 16.82 9.07 -0.03
N GLY A 58 16.00 9.34 0.98
CA GLY A 58 15.59 8.33 1.97
C GLY A 58 14.31 7.60 1.60
N ASP A 59 13.79 6.86 2.57
CA ASP A 59 12.58 6.06 2.42
C ASP A 59 11.32 6.93 2.40
N THR A 60 10.27 6.41 1.78
CA THR A 60 8.97 7.05 1.72
C THR A 60 7.88 6.15 2.29
N SER A 61 6.86 6.74 2.91
CA SER A 61 5.73 5.97 3.42
C SER A 61 4.39 6.70 3.32
N VAL A 62 3.33 5.94 3.00
CA VAL A 62 1.94 6.34 3.20
C VAL A 62 1.30 5.39 4.19
N THR A 63 0.68 5.92 5.23
CA THR A 63 -0.15 5.15 6.15
C THR A 63 -1.59 5.68 6.11
N ILE A 64 -2.54 4.79 5.87
CA ILE A 64 -3.96 5.13 5.83
C ILE A 64 -4.72 4.30 6.84
N THR A 65 -5.45 4.96 7.74
CA THR A 65 -6.35 4.31 8.70
C THR A 65 -7.73 4.17 8.07
N GLY A 66 -8.06 2.94 7.67
CA GLY A 66 -9.13 2.64 6.72
C GLY A 66 -10.52 3.10 7.11
N ASN A 67 -10.93 2.98 8.35
CA ASN A 67 -12.31 3.31 8.75
C ASN A 67 -12.54 4.79 9.04
N THR A 68 -11.51 5.61 9.01
CA THR A 68 -11.57 7.04 9.39
C THR A 68 -11.10 7.99 8.29
N ALA A 69 -10.28 7.53 7.36
CA ALA A 69 -9.81 8.28 6.21
C ALA A 69 -10.55 7.85 4.95
N THR A 70 -10.90 8.80 4.09
CA THR A 70 -11.62 8.55 2.84
C THR A 70 -10.91 9.23 1.67
N LEU A 71 -10.73 8.50 0.56
CA LEU A 71 -10.17 9.01 -0.69
C LEU A 71 -11.21 8.91 -1.81
N TYR A 72 -12.03 9.96 -1.98
CA TYR A 72 -13.10 9.93 -2.96
C TYR A 72 -13.51 11.34 -3.38
N ASN A 73 -13.58 11.59 -4.69
CA ASN A 73 -13.93 12.92 -5.23
C ASN A 73 -15.40 13.05 -5.64
N GLY A 74 -16.23 12.04 -5.39
CA GLY A 74 -17.63 11.99 -5.82
C GLY A 74 -17.84 11.15 -7.09
N ASN A 75 -16.81 10.90 -7.90
CA ASN A 75 -16.90 10.15 -9.15
C ASN A 75 -15.88 9.00 -9.22
N SER A 76 -14.74 9.14 -8.58
CA SER A 76 -13.68 8.13 -8.58
C SER A 76 -12.91 8.11 -7.26
N TRP A 77 -12.26 7.00 -7.01
CA TRP A 77 -11.33 6.83 -5.91
C TRP A 77 -9.96 7.39 -6.29
N GLY A 78 -9.31 8.07 -5.35
CA GLY A 78 -7.95 8.57 -5.52
C GLY A 78 -6.91 7.46 -5.57
N ARG A 79 -5.75 7.77 -6.13
CA ARG A 79 -4.57 6.88 -6.12
C ARG A 79 -3.83 7.00 -4.78
N ILE A 80 -3.27 5.89 -4.30
CA ILE A 80 -2.27 5.86 -3.25
C ILE A 80 -0.96 5.40 -3.85
N SER A 81 0.11 6.15 -3.64
CA SER A 81 1.45 5.78 -4.14
C SER A 81 2.51 5.93 -3.04
N GLY A 82 3.29 4.88 -2.86
CA GLY A 82 4.49 4.91 -2.02
C GLY A 82 5.59 5.81 -2.58
N GLY A 83 5.59 6.06 -3.89
CA GLY A 83 6.49 7.00 -4.57
C GLY A 83 5.91 8.39 -4.76
N GLY A 84 6.54 9.17 -5.63
CA GLY A 84 6.06 10.48 -6.06
C GLY A 84 5.12 10.41 -7.27
N SER A 85 4.51 11.55 -7.63
CA SER A 85 3.72 11.66 -8.86
C SER A 85 4.61 11.72 -10.11
N GLY A 86 5.77 12.34 -10.03
CA GLY A 86 6.78 12.42 -11.09
C GLY A 86 8.21 12.56 -10.52
N GLY A 87 8.34 12.60 -9.21
CA GLY A 87 9.63 12.62 -8.51
C GLY A 87 10.20 11.20 -8.33
N THR A 88 11.49 11.13 -8.03
CA THR A 88 12.20 9.88 -7.76
C THR A 88 12.38 9.64 -6.27
N VAL A 89 12.43 8.37 -5.87
CA VAL A 89 12.76 7.92 -4.52
C VAL A 89 13.95 6.96 -4.63
N GLU A 90 15.07 7.31 -3.98
CA GLU A 90 16.29 6.49 -3.98
C GLU A 90 16.22 5.36 -2.94
N GLY A 91 15.48 5.59 -1.83
CA GLY A 91 15.24 4.60 -0.79
C GLY A 91 14.07 3.66 -1.11
N ASN A 92 13.53 3.04 -0.07
CA ASN A 92 12.39 2.15 -0.14
C ASN A 92 11.06 2.92 -0.08
N SER A 93 9.98 2.29 -0.49
CA SER A 93 8.64 2.82 -0.31
C SER A 93 7.75 1.83 0.44
N THR A 94 6.88 2.37 1.31
CA THR A 94 5.90 1.56 2.03
C THR A 94 4.51 2.19 1.93
N VAL A 95 3.54 1.40 1.51
CA VAL A 95 2.12 1.73 1.66
C VAL A 95 1.53 0.83 2.72
N ARG A 96 1.01 1.41 3.80
CA ARG A 96 0.33 0.69 4.89
C ARG A 96 -1.15 1.06 4.90
N ILE A 97 -1.99 0.06 4.79
CA ILE A 97 -3.43 0.17 5.06
C ILE A 97 -3.67 -0.47 6.41
N GLN A 98 -4.19 0.27 7.37
CA GLN A 98 -4.37 -0.22 8.73
C GLN A 98 -5.80 -0.03 9.24
N ASN A 99 -6.24 -0.94 10.12
CA ASN A 99 -7.53 -0.89 10.82
C ASN A 99 -8.71 -0.73 9.85
N LEU A 100 -8.74 -1.53 8.79
CA LEU A 100 -9.81 -1.56 7.82
C LEU A 100 -10.73 -2.75 8.10
N SER A 101 -12.00 -2.48 8.39
CA SER A 101 -13.02 -3.51 8.62
C SER A 101 -14.30 -3.23 7.84
N SER A 102 -15.09 -4.25 7.56
CA SER A 102 -16.35 -4.14 6.81
C SER A 102 -17.38 -3.28 7.56
N GLY A 103 -18.16 -2.50 6.83
CA GLY A 103 -19.48 -2.03 7.26
C GLY A 103 -19.54 -0.67 7.95
N THR A 104 -18.54 0.19 7.91
CA THR A 104 -18.53 1.40 8.73
C THR A 104 -18.88 2.71 8.04
N THR A 105 -18.77 2.87 6.72
CA THR A 105 -19.20 4.08 6.02
C THR A 105 -19.60 3.85 4.57
N ALA A 106 -20.52 4.68 4.06
CA ALA A 106 -20.95 4.65 2.65
C ALA A 106 -19.79 4.96 1.66
N TYR A 107 -18.71 5.55 2.13
CA TYR A 107 -17.52 5.94 1.38
C TYR A 107 -16.23 5.49 2.06
N GLY A 108 -16.29 4.49 2.92
CA GLY A 108 -15.12 3.93 3.60
C GLY A 108 -14.24 3.11 2.68
N PHE A 109 -13.07 2.80 3.16
CA PHE A 109 -12.05 2.01 2.45
C PHE A 109 -12.49 0.57 2.13
N ASP A 110 -13.52 0.06 2.82
CA ASP A 110 -14.15 -1.23 2.53
C ASP A 110 -14.74 -1.31 1.11
N LYS A 111 -14.93 -0.17 0.45
CA LYS A 111 -15.39 -0.05 -0.94
C LYS A 111 -14.35 0.58 -1.86
N TYR A 112 -13.10 0.70 -1.40
CA TYR A 112 -12.05 1.30 -2.18
C TYR A 112 -11.71 0.46 -3.42
N ALA A 113 -12.02 1.00 -4.59
CA ALA A 113 -11.71 0.41 -5.89
C ALA A 113 -10.66 1.24 -6.66
N GLY A 114 -9.83 1.98 -5.96
CA GLY A 114 -8.78 2.81 -6.55
C GLY A 114 -7.50 2.05 -6.80
N ASN A 115 -6.46 2.78 -7.16
CA ASN A 115 -5.15 2.24 -7.46
C ASN A 115 -4.20 2.44 -6.27
N ILE A 116 -3.59 1.35 -5.80
CA ILE A 116 -2.54 1.37 -4.77
C ILE A 116 -1.25 0.89 -5.41
N SER A 117 -0.23 1.72 -5.41
CA SER A 117 1.04 1.47 -6.08
C SER A 117 2.22 1.64 -5.12
N GLY A 118 3.21 0.77 -5.25
CA GLY A 118 4.52 0.94 -4.61
C GLY A 118 5.30 2.14 -5.13
N GLY A 119 4.97 2.60 -6.35
CA GLY A 119 5.62 3.72 -7.03
C GLY A 119 6.58 3.26 -8.13
N THR A 120 6.40 3.80 -9.34
CA THR A 120 7.22 3.42 -10.52
C THR A 120 8.65 3.96 -10.48
N ASN A 121 8.87 5.07 -9.77
CA ASN A 121 10.17 5.78 -9.70
C ASN A 121 10.84 5.58 -8.33
N VAL A 122 10.74 4.39 -7.77
CA VAL A 122 11.36 3.98 -6.51
C VAL A 122 12.46 2.99 -6.81
N SER A 123 13.69 3.27 -6.33
CA SER A 123 14.86 2.44 -6.61
C SER A 123 14.97 1.24 -5.65
N GLY A 124 14.48 1.39 -4.43
CA GLY A 124 14.50 0.35 -3.40
C GLY A 124 13.27 -0.56 -3.42
N ASP A 125 13.08 -1.26 -2.33
CA ASP A 125 11.93 -2.14 -2.14
C ASP A 125 10.63 -1.34 -2.02
N ARG A 126 9.56 -1.94 -2.55
CA ARG A 126 8.22 -1.37 -2.58
C ARG A 126 7.27 -2.32 -1.86
N SER A 127 6.87 -1.93 -0.66
CA SER A 127 6.12 -2.79 0.25
C SER A 127 4.66 -2.34 0.41
N LEU A 128 3.73 -3.28 0.30
CA LEU A 128 2.36 -3.14 0.79
C LEU A 128 2.24 -3.85 2.13
N VAL A 129 1.78 -3.14 3.15
CA VAL A 129 1.51 -3.70 4.48
C VAL A 129 0.01 -3.60 4.77
N LEU A 130 -0.64 -4.74 4.90
CA LEU A 130 -2.03 -4.86 5.33
C LEU A 130 -2.02 -5.16 6.83
N ASP A 131 -2.43 -4.19 7.64
CA ASP A 131 -2.31 -4.21 9.09
C ASP A 131 -3.70 -4.19 9.74
N HIS A 132 -4.14 -5.32 10.25
CA HIS A 132 -5.49 -5.47 10.78
C HIS A 132 -6.57 -5.10 9.74
N VAL A 133 -6.44 -5.64 8.53
CA VAL A 133 -7.40 -5.50 7.44
C VAL A 133 -8.32 -6.71 7.45
N THR A 134 -9.62 -6.50 7.72
CA THR A 134 -10.62 -7.56 7.91
C THR A 134 -11.85 -7.38 7.01
N VAL A 135 -11.66 -6.81 5.83
CA VAL A 135 -12.69 -6.75 4.77
C VAL A 135 -12.64 -8.04 3.94
N ASP A 136 -13.78 -8.47 3.43
CA ASP A 136 -13.86 -9.69 2.61
C ASP A 136 -12.98 -9.60 1.36
N SER A 137 -12.92 -8.42 0.75
CA SER A 137 -12.07 -8.16 -0.42
C SER A 137 -11.57 -6.72 -0.42
N LEU A 138 -10.27 -6.54 -0.63
CA LEU A 138 -9.69 -5.25 -0.95
C LEU A 138 -9.80 -5.03 -2.46
N LEU A 139 -10.82 -4.27 -2.89
CA LEU A 139 -11.15 -4.02 -4.30
C LEU A 139 -10.19 -3.03 -4.99
N ALA A 140 -8.98 -2.88 -4.49
CA ALA A 140 -7.97 -1.99 -5.06
C ALA A 140 -7.15 -2.68 -6.15
N SER A 141 -6.87 -1.96 -7.22
CA SER A 141 -5.87 -2.37 -8.21
C SER A 141 -4.48 -2.15 -7.62
N LEU A 142 -3.72 -3.22 -7.42
CA LEU A 142 -2.36 -3.17 -6.88
C LEU A 142 -1.34 -3.13 -8.02
N SER A 143 -0.28 -2.34 -7.88
CA SER A 143 0.82 -2.29 -8.85
C SER A 143 2.16 -1.91 -8.22
N ASP A 144 3.25 -2.31 -8.89
CA ASP A 144 4.62 -1.89 -8.59
C ASP A 144 5.12 -2.27 -7.19
N PHE A 145 4.62 -3.33 -6.60
CA PHE A 145 5.14 -3.85 -5.34
C PHE A 145 6.22 -4.93 -5.56
N THR A 146 7.16 -5.01 -4.62
CA THR A 146 8.13 -6.12 -4.51
C THR A 146 7.77 -7.04 -3.35
N HIS A 147 7.08 -6.52 -2.34
CA HIS A 147 6.69 -7.23 -1.13
C HIS A 147 5.24 -6.93 -0.75
N VAL A 148 4.51 -7.95 -0.30
CA VAL A 148 3.20 -7.82 0.34
C VAL A 148 3.27 -8.50 1.70
N SER A 149 2.79 -7.80 2.74
CA SER A 149 2.73 -8.34 4.10
C SER A 149 1.32 -8.23 4.66
N ALA A 150 0.85 -9.31 5.28
CA ALA A 150 -0.39 -9.34 6.05
C ALA A 150 -0.04 -9.56 7.53
N VAL A 151 -0.35 -8.58 8.37
CA VAL A 151 0.05 -8.56 9.78
C VAL A 151 -1.16 -8.31 10.69
N ASN A 152 -0.99 -8.56 11.99
CA ASN A 152 -2.00 -8.23 13.02
C ASN A 152 -3.40 -8.78 12.70
N GLN A 153 -3.50 -10.09 12.47
CA GLN A 153 -4.77 -10.78 12.19
C GLN A 153 -5.51 -10.25 10.94
N THR A 154 -4.77 -9.79 9.94
CA THR A 154 -5.34 -9.43 8.63
C THR A 154 -6.00 -10.64 7.99
N ARG A 155 -7.23 -10.45 7.47
CA ARG A 155 -8.02 -11.46 6.74
C ARG A 155 -8.75 -10.77 5.60
N THR A 156 -8.25 -10.94 4.38
CA THR A 156 -8.85 -10.30 3.20
C THR A 156 -8.50 -11.07 1.94
N SER A 157 -9.19 -10.77 0.85
CA SER A 157 -8.81 -11.24 -0.48
C SER A 157 -8.24 -10.11 -1.33
N LEU A 158 -7.34 -10.48 -2.24
CA LEU A 158 -6.71 -9.61 -3.23
C LEU A 158 -6.91 -10.22 -4.62
N ASP A 159 -7.12 -9.39 -5.63
CA ASP A 159 -7.21 -9.85 -7.02
C ASP A 159 -5.84 -10.08 -7.64
N SER A 160 -4.80 -9.41 -7.12
CA SER A 160 -3.40 -9.62 -7.52
C SER A 160 -2.45 -9.21 -6.41
N LEU A 161 -1.16 -9.59 -6.55
CA LEU A 161 -0.08 -9.13 -5.67
C LEU A 161 0.62 -7.86 -6.19
N GLY A 162 0.14 -7.27 -7.29
CA GLY A 162 0.69 -6.04 -7.85
C GLY A 162 2.14 -6.15 -8.32
N GLY A 163 2.58 -7.34 -8.74
CA GLY A 163 3.94 -7.65 -9.14
C GLY A 163 4.87 -8.07 -8.00
N ALA A 164 4.36 -8.18 -6.75
CA ALA A 164 5.15 -8.63 -5.62
C ALA A 164 5.58 -10.09 -5.77
N LEU A 165 6.87 -10.33 -5.58
CA LEU A 165 7.48 -11.67 -5.62
C LEU A 165 7.64 -12.28 -4.22
N THR A 166 7.55 -11.46 -3.17
CA THR A 166 7.66 -11.90 -1.78
C THR A 166 6.37 -11.59 -1.02
N VAL A 167 5.81 -12.60 -0.38
CA VAL A 167 4.64 -12.46 0.49
C VAL A 167 5.00 -12.95 1.89
N THR A 168 4.70 -12.13 2.89
CA THR A 168 4.82 -12.47 4.31
C THR A 168 3.44 -12.42 4.95
N ILE A 169 3.02 -13.52 5.57
CA ILE A 169 1.76 -13.59 6.32
C ILE A 169 2.10 -13.93 7.76
N GLU A 170 1.95 -12.96 8.66
CA GLU A 170 2.25 -13.14 10.09
C GLU A 170 1.23 -14.07 10.77
N ALA A 171 1.59 -14.49 11.97
CA ALA A 171 0.79 -15.40 12.78
C ALA A 171 -0.68 -14.96 12.91
N GLY A 172 -1.59 -15.90 12.66
CA GLY A 172 -3.04 -15.68 12.73
C GLY A 172 -3.65 -14.84 11.60
N SER A 173 -2.84 -14.40 10.63
CA SER A 173 -3.31 -13.68 9.43
C SER A 173 -3.58 -14.64 8.27
N SER A 174 -4.44 -14.22 7.33
CA SER A 174 -4.74 -14.99 6.12
C SER A 174 -4.99 -14.09 4.92
N LEU A 175 -4.52 -14.52 3.77
CA LEU A 175 -4.82 -13.89 2.48
C LEU A 175 -5.49 -14.91 1.54
N ILE A 176 -6.45 -14.42 0.76
CA ILE A 176 -7.03 -15.14 -0.38
C ILE A 176 -6.60 -14.39 -1.63
N LEU A 177 -6.01 -15.09 -2.59
CA LEU A 177 -5.62 -14.54 -3.87
C LEU A 177 -6.56 -15.06 -4.96
N ASN A 178 -7.29 -14.15 -5.62
CA ASN A 178 -8.31 -14.48 -6.62
C ASN A 178 -7.77 -14.50 -8.06
N GLY A 179 -6.52 -14.11 -8.26
CA GLY A 179 -5.91 -14.04 -9.58
C GLY A 179 -4.54 -14.73 -9.65
N THR A 180 -3.96 -14.76 -10.84
CA THR A 180 -2.59 -15.28 -11.05
C THR A 180 -1.56 -14.26 -10.58
N SER A 181 -0.52 -14.73 -9.92
CA SER A 181 0.64 -13.91 -9.53
C SER A 181 1.89 -14.77 -9.49
N ASP A 182 2.99 -14.21 -9.96
CA ASP A 182 4.29 -14.84 -9.81
C ASP A 182 4.78 -14.62 -8.37
N LEU A 183 5.00 -15.70 -7.65
CA LEU A 183 5.45 -15.66 -6.27
C LEU A 183 6.73 -16.49 -6.16
N THR A 184 7.81 -15.87 -5.70
CA THR A 184 9.10 -16.55 -5.52
C THR A 184 9.39 -16.89 -4.05
N THR A 185 8.85 -16.10 -3.12
CA THR A 185 9.07 -16.28 -1.69
C THR A 185 7.77 -16.14 -0.91
N LEU A 186 7.43 -17.18 -0.14
CA LEU A 186 6.31 -17.16 0.80
C LEU A 186 6.81 -17.43 2.21
N ILE A 187 6.52 -16.49 3.13
CA ILE A 187 6.85 -16.62 4.54
C ILE A 187 5.54 -16.68 5.32
N LEU A 188 5.30 -17.79 6.00
CA LEU A 188 4.11 -18.01 6.82
C LEU A 188 4.48 -18.08 8.30
N GLY A 189 3.82 -17.28 9.10
CA GLY A 189 3.83 -17.38 10.55
C GLY A 189 2.93 -18.54 11.07
N GLU A 190 2.91 -18.74 12.35
CA GLU A 190 2.10 -19.77 12.98
C GLU A 190 0.60 -19.52 12.72
N HIS A 191 -0.14 -20.53 12.26
CA HIS A 191 -1.55 -20.45 11.89
C HIS A 191 -1.86 -19.41 10.79
N ALA A 192 -0.86 -19.01 10.00
CA ALA A 192 -1.05 -18.17 8.83
C ALA A 192 -1.44 -19.01 7.61
N SER A 193 -2.15 -18.41 6.63
CA SER A 193 -2.50 -19.10 5.40
C SER A 193 -2.56 -18.18 4.18
N LEU A 194 -2.16 -18.72 3.03
CA LEU A 194 -2.44 -18.17 1.71
C LEU A 194 -3.35 -19.16 0.97
N THR A 195 -4.52 -18.71 0.56
CA THR A 195 -5.48 -19.51 -0.24
C THR A 195 -5.54 -18.94 -1.65
N LEU A 196 -5.42 -19.81 -2.65
CA LEU A 196 -5.53 -19.47 -4.06
C LEU A 196 -6.93 -19.87 -4.56
N GLN A 197 -7.69 -18.93 -5.14
CA GLN A 197 -9.04 -19.15 -5.65
C GLN A 197 -9.12 -18.76 -7.13
N GLY A 198 -10.05 -19.40 -7.85
CA GLY A 198 -10.39 -19.02 -9.24
C GLY A 198 -9.33 -19.36 -10.29
N LEU A 199 -8.34 -20.16 -9.95
CA LEU A 199 -7.30 -20.55 -10.88
C LEU A 199 -7.80 -21.68 -11.79
N THR A 200 -7.79 -21.45 -13.09
CA THR A 200 -7.92 -22.53 -14.08
C THR A 200 -6.68 -23.42 -14.03
N ALA A 201 -6.83 -24.71 -14.28
CA ALA A 201 -5.90 -25.80 -13.96
C ALA A 201 -4.44 -25.70 -14.48
N ASP A 202 -4.04 -24.65 -15.17
CA ASP A 202 -2.79 -24.63 -15.92
C ASP A 202 -1.63 -23.84 -15.30
N ALA A 203 -1.76 -23.15 -14.20
CA ALA A 203 -0.60 -22.46 -13.63
C ALA A 203 -0.77 -21.97 -12.19
N VAL A 204 -0.49 -22.78 -11.20
CA VAL A 204 0.06 -22.28 -9.94
C VAL A 204 1.34 -23.05 -9.65
N VAL A 205 2.46 -22.49 -10.02
CA VAL A 205 3.74 -22.87 -9.46
C VAL A 205 3.99 -21.94 -8.29
N VAL A 206 3.63 -22.36 -7.08
CA VAL A 206 4.14 -21.76 -5.85
C VAL A 206 5.48 -22.46 -5.61
N ASP A 207 6.54 -21.87 -6.10
CA ASP A 207 7.88 -22.33 -5.77
C ASP A 207 8.24 -21.80 -4.37
N ILE A 208 8.01 -22.63 -3.34
CA ILE A 208 8.37 -22.31 -1.97
C ILE A 208 9.86 -22.61 -1.82
N THR A 209 10.71 -21.68 -2.18
CA THR A 209 12.17 -21.75 -2.00
C THR A 209 12.63 -21.24 -0.64
N GLY A 210 11.78 -21.29 0.37
CA GLY A 210 12.09 -20.86 1.75
C GLY A 210 11.97 -22.01 2.75
N THR A 211 12.88 -22.05 3.73
CA THR A 211 12.77 -22.93 4.90
C THR A 211 11.54 -22.55 5.72
N THR A 212 10.56 -23.43 5.74
CA THR A 212 9.50 -23.41 6.76
C THR A 212 10.14 -23.73 8.12
N ASN A 213 10.32 -22.73 8.96
CA ASN A 213 10.59 -22.97 10.36
C ASN A 213 9.23 -23.22 11.03
N TYR A 214 9.01 -24.48 11.43
CA TYR A 214 7.90 -24.89 12.29
C TYR A 214 8.17 -24.52 13.74
#